data_6ae49a87cf22e6e68196fc7f66333b7e
#
_entry.id   6ae49a87cf22e6e68196fc7f66333b7e
#
_cell.length_a   1.000
_cell.length_b   1.000
_cell.length_c   1.000
_cell.angle_alpha   90.00
_cell.angle_beta   90.00
_cell.angle_gamma   90.00
#
_symmetry.space_group_name_H-M   'P 1'
#
loop_
_entity.id
_entity.type
_entity.pdbx_description
1 polymer ?
#
loop_
_entity_poly.entity_id
_entity_poly.type
_entity_poly.pdbx_seq_one_letter_code
_entity_poly.pdbx_strand_id
1 'polypeptide(L)'
;MRGKAKLNHLIVHLILLAGTIIVVFPFLWMILTSFKTNGEALQIPPTIIPTAWVTDAYSEIVTAIPFATVYMNTIISAVVTTAVQVAFCAMAAYAFARIEFPFKNIIFLIILSVLMVPGQIFLIPQYLIVQKLGLLDTLPAL
;
A
#
# COMPACT_ATOMS: atom_id res chain seq x y z
N MET A 1 -44.27 5.83 -1.42
CA MET A 1 -43.03 5.17 -1.87
C MET A 1 -41.77 6.06 -1.78
N ARG A 2 -41.84 7.36 -2.09
CA ARG A 2 -40.70 8.32 -2.05
C ARG A 2 -40.06 8.52 -0.68
N GLY A 3 -40.78 8.40 0.43
CA GLY A 3 -40.24 8.56 1.80
C GLY A 3 -39.32 7.44 2.24
N LYS A 4 -39.64 6.19 1.93
CA LYS A 4 -38.81 5.02 2.27
C LYS A 4 -37.48 5.02 1.50
N ALA A 5 -37.48 5.46 0.24
CA ALA A 5 -36.24 5.58 -0.53
C ALA A 5 -35.31 6.65 0.06
N LYS A 6 -35.82 7.80 0.47
CA LYS A 6 -35.02 8.86 1.14
C LYS A 6 -34.41 8.38 2.47
N LEU A 7 -35.19 7.64 3.26
CA LEU A 7 -34.73 7.09 4.55
C LEU A 7 -33.58 6.06 4.32
N ASN A 8 -33.76 5.17 3.34
CA ASN A 8 -32.71 4.19 3.01
C ASN A 8 -31.42 4.86 2.54
N HIS A 9 -31.53 5.91 1.71
CA HIS A 9 -30.36 6.70 1.31
C HIS A 9 -29.69 7.38 2.50
N LEU A 10 -30.45 7.94 3.43
CA LEU A 10 -29.90 8.55 4.64
C LEU A 10 -29.14 7.53 5.50
N ILE A 11 -29.73 6.36 5.74
CA ILE A 11 -29.10 5.29 6.52
C ILE A 11 -27.80 4.84 5.87
N VAL A 12 -27.79 4.61 4.54
CA VAL A 12 -26.59 4.24 3.79
C VAL A 12 -25.50 5.31 3.94
N HIS A 13 -25.86 6.60 3.81
CA HIS A 13 -24.88 7.68 3.97
C HIS A 13 -24.31 7.76 5.38
N LEU A 14 -25.13 7.54 6.41
CA LEU A 14 -24.67 7.52 7.81
C LEU A 14 -23.71 6.36 8.07
N ILE A 15 -24.00 5.16 7.52
CA ILE A 15 -23.10 4.00 7.64
C ILE A 15 -21.77 4.27 6.92
N LEU A 16 -21.83 4.82 5.70
CA LEU A 16 -20.63 5.17 4.94
C LEU A 16 -19.82 6.26 5.64
N LEU A 17 -20.49 7.28 6.20
CA LEU A 17 -19.82 8.34 6.96
C LEU A 17 -19.12 7.78 8.21
N ALA A 18 -19.82 6.93 8.98
CA ALA A 18 -19.22 6.28 10.14
C ALA A 18 -18.01 5.43 9.76
N GLY A 19 -18.11 4.63 8.70
CA GLY A 19 -16.99 3.86 8.17
C GLY A 19 -15.83 4.75 7.73
N THR A 20 -16.12 5.86 7.07
CA THR A 20 -15.10 6.83 6.64
C THR A 20 -14.36 7.43 7.84
N ILE A 21 -15.09 7.83 8.89
CA ILE A 21 -14.48 8.38 10.11
C ILE A 21 -13.53 7.36 10.75
N ILE A 22 -13.95 6.09 10.87
CA ILE A 22 -13.12 5.02 11.44
C ILE A 22 -11.84 4.82 10.62
N VAL A 23 -11.95 4.80 9.29
CA VAL A 23 -10.80 4.60 8.40
C VAL A 23 -9.87 5.80 8.37
N VAL A 24 -10.39 7.03 8.41
CA VAL A 24 -9.61 8.27 8.34
C VAL A 24 -8.94 8.59 9.68
N PHE A 25 -9.53 8.18 10.80
CA PHE A 25 -9.05 8.51 12.14
C PHE A 25 -7.55 8.18 12.37
N PRO A 26 -7.03 6.97 12.05
CA PRO A 26 -5.60 6.67 12.24
C PRO A 26 -4.67 7.58 11.43
N PHE A 27 -5.10 8.03 10.24
CA PHE A 27 -4.31 8.97 9.44
C PHE A 27 -4.28 10.37 10.08
N LEU A 28 -5.42 10.85 10.58
CA LEU A 28 -5.47 12.10 11.34
C LEU A 28 -4.62 12.02 12.61
N TRP A 29 -4.70 10.90 13.33
CA TRP A 29 -3.87 10.65 14.50
C TRP A 29 -2.38 10.70 14.16
N MET A 30 -1.95 10.06 13.08
CA MET A 30 -0.57 10.08 12.60
C MET A 30 -0.11 11.50 12.27
N ILE A 31 -0.94 12.27 11.55
CA ILE A 31 -0.63 13.67 11.20
C ILE A 31 -0.52 14.52 12.47
N LEU A 32 -1.47 14.42 13.40
CA LEU A 32 -1.42 15.18 14.65
C LEU A 32 -0.21 14.79 15.50
N THR A 33 0.12 13.50 15.56
CA THR A 33 1.27 13.00 16.32
C THR A 33 2.60 13.47 15.73
N SER A 34 2.70 13.67 14.41
CA SER A 34 3.93 14.19 13.79
C SER A 34 4.29 15.62 14.19
N PHE A 35 3.34 16.36 14.75
CA PHE A 35 3.55 17.71 15.28
C PHE A 35 3.74 17.76 16.81
N LYS A 36 3.76 16.61 17.49
CA LYS A 36 3.99 16.54 18.94
C LYS A 36 5.48 16.46 19.27
N THR A 37 5.82 16.87 20.49
CA THR A 37 7.14 16.56 21.05
C THR A 37 7.26 15.06 21.32
N ASN A 38 8.49 14.53 21.35
CA ASN A 38 8.74 13.12 21.67
C ASN A 38 8.14 12.70 23.02
N GLY A 39 8.19 13.58 24.03
CA GLY A 39 7.59 13.33 25.35
C GLY A 39 6.07 13.24 25.29
N GLU A 40 5.42 14.12 24.54
CA GLU A 40 3.95 14.11 24.38
C GLU A 40 3.47 12.92 23.53
N ALA A 41 4.21 12.53 22.52
CA ALA A 41 3.86 11.39 21.66
C ALA A 41 3.84 10.06 22.45
N LEU A 42 4.65 9.94 23.50
CA LEU A 42 4.74 8.75 24.37
C LEU A 42 3.94 8.86 25.67
N GLN A 43 3.24 9.97 25.88
CA GLN A 43 2.51 10.24 27.12
C GLN A 43 1.29 9.29 27.28
N ILE A 44 1.05 8.88 28.53
CA ILE A 44 -0.11 8.08 28.92
C ILE A 44 -0.88 8.85 30.02
N PRO A 45 -2.17 9.20 29.80
CA PRO A 45 -3.00 8.93 28.61
C PRO A 45 -2.58 9.80 27.40
N PRO A 46 -2.77 9.29 26.17
CA PRO A 46 -2.37 10.02 24.98
C PRO A 46 -3.27 11.24 24.73
N THR A 47 -2.69 12.37 24.39
CA THR A 47 -3.44 13.55 23.91
C THR A 47 -3.84 13.37 22.45
N ILE A 48 -5.01 13.87 22.04
CA ILE A 48 -5.42 13.84 20.62
C ILE A 48 -4.78 15.00 19.86
N ILE A 49 -4.91 16.21 20.39
CA ILE A 49 -4.40 17.44 19.77
C ILE A 49 -3.06 17.80 20.42
N PRO A 50 -2.04 18.18 19.64
CA PRO A 50 -0.76 18.63 20.19
C PRO A 50 -0.95 19.80 21.14
N THR A 51 -0.30 19.75 22.30
CA THR A 51 -0.25 20.88 23.25
C THR A 51 0.73 21.95 22.77
N ALA A 52 1.83 21.52 22.13
CA ALA A 52 2.77 22.36 21.43
C ALA A 52 2.96 21.85 20.01
N TRP A 53 2.80 22.73 19.02
CA TRP A 53 3.01 22.38 17.63
C TRP A 53 4.48 22.53 17.28
N VAL A 54 5.19 21.41 17.15
CA VAL A 54 6.62 21.36 16.82
C VAL A 54 6.82 20.65 15.48
N THR A 55 7.88 21.04 14.78
CA THR A 55 8.26 20.45 13.47
C THR A 55 9.61 19.75 13.51
N ASP A 56 10.17 19.56 14.71
CA ASP A 56 11.52 19.03 14.92
C ASP A 56 11.70 17.63 14.32
N ALA A 57 10.65 16.79 14.40
CA ALA A 57 10.66 15.45 13.82
C ALA A 57 10.93 15.47 12.29
N TYR A 58 10.48 16.51 11.58
CA TYR A 58 10.71 16.63 10.13
C TYR A 58 12.14 17.02 9.79
N SER A 59 12.77 17.85 10.60
CA SER A 59 14.20 18.19 10.46
C SER A 59 15.10 17.03 10.87
N GLU A 60 14.73 16.31 11.92
CA GLU A 60 15.47 15.17 12.44
C GLU A 60 15.50 14.01 11.43
N ILE A 61 14.36 13.66 10.82
CA ILE A 61 14.30 12.55 9.85
C ILE A 61 15.21 12.77 8.63
N VAL A 62 15.34 14.02 8.18
CA VAL A 62 16.17 14.34 7.01
C VAL A 62 17.67 14.22 7.33
N THR A 63 18.05 14.40 8.60
CA THR A 63 19.45 14.33 9.06
C THR A 63 19.82 12.96 9.61
N ALA A 64 18.86 12.23 10.22
CA ALA A 64 19.10 10.94 10.84
C ALA A 64 19.31 9.80 9.83
N ILE A 65 18.68 9.89 8.65
CA ILE A 65 18.79 8.89 7.59
C ILE A 65 18.99 9.60 6.23
N PRO A 66 19.52 8.91 5.21
CA PRO A 66 19.59 9.44 3.84
C PRO A 66 18.19 9.48 3.22
N PHE A 67 17.29 10.29 3.81
CA PHE A 67 15.86 10.33 3.51
C PHE A 67 15.57 10.51 2.02
N ALA A 68 16.27 11.45 1.36
CA ALA A 68 16.07 11.70 -0.06
C ALA A 68 16.36 10.47 -0.92
N THR A 69 17.44 9.74 -0.61
CA THR A 69 17.82 8.52 -1.35
C THR A 69 16.80 7.41 -1.12
N VAL A 70 16.40 7.16 0.13
CA VAL A 70 15.41 6.13 0.47
C VAL A 70 14.07 6.46 -0.19
N TYR A 71 13.64 7.71 -0.13
CA TYR A 71 12.39 8.17 -0.73
C TYR A 71 12.39 8.03 -2.26
N MET A 72 13.47 8.44 -2.93
CA MET A 72 13.62 8.28 -4.38
C MET A 72 13.67 6.82 -4.80
N ASN A 73 14.37 5.96 -4.07
CA ASN A 73 14.40 4.53 -4.33
C ASN A 73 13.00 3.90 -4.23
N THR A 74 12.23 4.30 -3.22
CA THR A 74 10.84 3.85 -3.07
C THR A 74 9.96 4.31 -4.23
N ILE A 75 10.07 5.58 -4.65
CA ILE A 75 9.30 6.10 -5.79
C ILE A 75 9.66 5.35 -7.07
N ILE A 76 10.96 5.21 -7.36
CA ILE A 76 11.43 4.54 -8.58
C ILE A 76 10.93 3.09 -8.61
N SER A 77 11.13 2.36 -7.51
CA SER A 77 10.67 0.97 -7.38
C SER A 77 9.16 0.87 -7.57
N ALA A 78 8.37 1.70 -6.87
CA ALA A 78 6.92 1.69 -6.96
C ALA A 78 6.41 2.02 -8.36
N VAL A 79 6.96 3.05 -9.01
CA VAL A 79 6.54 3.48 -10.35
C VAL A 79 6.90 2.41 -11.39
N VAL A 80 8.14 1.90 -11.37
CA VAL A 80 8.60 0.89 -12.34
C VAL A 80 7.79 -0.40 -12.17
N THR A 81 7.68 -0.91 -10.95
CA THR A 81 6.93 -2.15 -10.67
C THR A 81 5.47 -2.00 -11.07
N THR A 82 4.81 -0.89 -10.72
CA THR A 82 3.41 -0.65 -11.09
C THR A 82 3.24 -0.55 -12.60
N ALA A 83 4.08 0.19 -13.30
CA ALA A 83 4.00 0.35 -14.75
C ALA A 83 4.16 -0.99 -15.47
N VAL A 84 5.18 -1.77 -15.08
CA VAL A 84 5.43 -3.10 -15.64
C VAL A 84 4.28 -4.05 -15.34
N GLN A 85 3.81 -4.09 -14.10
CA GLN A 85 2.69 -4.93 -13.69
C GLN A 85 1.39 -4.59 -14.46
N VAL A 86 1.05 -3.31 -14.57
CA VAL A 86 -0.13 -2.87 -15.32
C VAL A 86 -0.02 -3.26 -16.81
N ALA A 87 1.15 -3.07 -17.41
CA ALA A 87 1.38 -3.44 -18.82
C ALA A 87 1.20 -4.95 -19.02
N PHE A 88 1.82 -5.79 -18.20
CA PHE A 88 1.68 -7.25 -18.31
C PHE A 88 0.25 -7.73 -18.02
N CYS A 89 -0.42 -7.16 -17.01
CA CYS A 89 -1.81 -7.48 -16.70
C CYS A 89 -2.74 -7.08 -17.86
N ALA A 90 -2.54 -5.91 -18.46
CA ALA A 90 -3.34 -5.46 -19.60
C ALA A 90 -3.14 -6.36 -20.84
N MET A 91 -1.89 -6.73 -21.14
CA MET A 91 -1.58 -7.67 -22.23
C MET A 91 -2.20 -9.04 -21.99
N ALA A 92 -2.08 -9.59 -20.77
CA ALA A 92 -2.68 -10.86 -20.42
C ALA A 92 -4.21 -10.79 -20.49
N ALA A 93 -4.82 -9.76 -19.93
CA ALA A 93 -6.26 -9.55 -19.97
C ALA A 93 -6.77 -9.45 -21.42
N TYR A 94 -6.06 -8.72 -22.29
CA TYR A 94 -6.39 -8.62 -23.70
C TYR A 94 -6.30 -9.98 -24.40
N ALA A 95 -5.22 -10.73 -24.17
CA ALA A 95 -5.03 -12.06 -24.76
C ALA A 95 -6.15 -13.01 -24.35
N PHE A 96 -6.46 -13.09 -23.06
CA PHE A 96 -7.54 -13.95 -22.56
C PHE A 96 -8.94 -13.46 -22.93
N ALA A 97 -9.15 -12.17 -23.16
CA ALA A 97 -10.47 -11.66 -23.53
C ALA A 97 -10.75 -11.73 -25.04
N ARG A 98 -9.74 -11.51 -25.89
CA ARG A 98 -9.91 -11.25 -27.32
C ARG A 98 -9.29 -12.31 -28.25
N ILE A 99 -8.31 -13.06 -27.76
CA ILE A 99 -7.60 -14.03 -28.61
C ILE A 99 -8.08 -15.44 -28.27
N GLU A 100 -8.39 -16.22 -29.32
CA GLU A 100 -8.67 -17.65 -29.20
C GLU A 100 -7.39 -18.43 -29.45
N PHE A 101 -6.97 -19.24 -28.46
CA PHE A 101 -5.78 -20.08 -28.55
C PHE A 101 -6.01 -21.43 -27.84
N PRO A 102 -5.28 -22.48 -28.23
CA PRO A 102 -5.47 -23.80 -27.64
C PRO A 102 -5.15 -23.76 -26.13
N PHE A 103 -5.89 -24.54 -25.35
CA PHE A 103 -5.74 -24.67 -23.90
C PHE A 103 -5.97 -23.38 -23.08
N LYS A 104 -6.56 -22.32 -23.65
CA LYS A 104 -6.84 -21.03 -23.02
C LYS A 104 -7.38 -21.16 -21.59
N ASN A 105 -8.43 -21.97 -21.40
CA ASN A 105 -9.05 -22.16 -20.09
C ASN A 105 -8.15 -22.88 -19.09
N ILE A 106 -7.36 -23.84 -19.57
CA ILE A 106 -6.41 -24.58 -18.72
C ILE A 106 -5.29 -23.64 -18.25
N ILE A 107 -4.71 -22.86 -19.17
CA ILE A 107 -3.67 -21.88 -18.86
C ILE A 107 -4.22 -20.84 -17.88
N PHE A 108 -5.45 -20.36 -18.08
CA PHE A 108 -6.08 -19.42 -17.15
C PHE A 108 -6.25 -20.02 -15.75
N LEU A 109 -6.70 -21.27 -15.65
CA LEU A 109 -6.82 -21.96 -14.36
C LEU A 109 -5.47 -22.15 -13.66
N ILE A 110 -4.41 -22.45 -14.41
CA ILE A 110 -3.04 -22.55 -13.86
C ILE A 110 -2.61 -21.21 -13.30
N ILE A 111 -2.83 -20.11 -14.01
CA ILE A 111 -2.51 -18.76 -13.51
C ILE A 111 -3.29 -18.44 -12.24
N LEU A 112 -4.59 -18.76 -12.20
CA LEU A 112 -5.40 -18.57 -11.01
C LEU A 112 -4.93 -19.41 -9.84
N SER A 113 -4.46 -20.65 -10.08
CA SER A 113 -3.98 -21.53 -9.01
C SER A 113 -2.76 -20.96 -8.29
N VAL A 114 -1.94 -20.15 -8.98
CA VAL A 114 -0.79 -19.46 -8.35
C VAL A 114 -1.24 -18.49 -7.27
N LEU A 115 -2.43 -17.89 -7.38
CA LEU A 115 -2.98 -16.99 -6.36
C LEU A 115 -3.34 -17.71 -5.05
N MET A 116 -3.51 -19.03 -5.11
CA MET A 116 -3.77 -19.85 -3.92
C MET A 116 -2.50 -20.20 -3.14
N VAL A 117 -1.33 -19.98 -3.75
CA VAL A 117 -0.05 -20.27 -3.10
C VAL A 117 0.37 -19.05 -2.28
N PRO A 118 0.57 -19.19 -0.96
CA PRO A 118 1.04 -18.08 -0.12
C PRO A 118 2.41 -17.58 -0.61
N GLY A 119 2.53 -16.28 -0.94
CA GLY A 119 3.77 -15.70 -1.46
C GLY A 119 4.99 -15.90 -0.56
N GLN A 120 4.78 -16.07 0.74
CA GLN A 120 5.82 -16.31 1.73
C GLN A 120 6.66 -17.56 1.47
N ILE A 121 6.09 -18.58 0.78
CA ILE A 121 6.82 -19.80 0.41
C ILE A 121 8.00 -19.47 -0.53
N PHE A 122 7.86 -18.44 -1.35
CA PHE A 122 8.87 -18.04 -2.33
C PHE A 122 9.98 -17.15 -1.75
N LEU A 123 9.85 -16.67 -0.51
CA LEU A 123 10.77 -15.71 0.08
C LEU A 123 12.22 -16.22 0.10
N ILE A 124 12.44 -17.44 0.59
CA ILE A 124 13.79 -18.03 0.64
C ILE A 124 14.33 -18.31 -0.77
N PRO A 125 13.60 -18.98 -1.68
CA PRO A 125 14.06 -19.16 -3.06
C PRO A 125 14.38 -17.85 -3.78
N GLN A 126 13.53 -16.83 -3.64
CA GLN A 126 13.76 -15.49 -4.23
C GLN A 126 15.05 -14.86 -3.70
N TYR A 127 15.26 -14.88 -2.38
CA TYR A 127 16.48 -14.37 -1.77
C TYR A 127 17.73 -15.04 -2.32
N LEU A 128 17.71 -16.39 -2.43
CA LEU A 128 18.85 -17.16 -2.96
C LEU A 128 19.14 -16.84 -4.44
N ILE A 129 18.10 -16.60 -5.24
CA ILE A 129 18.26 -16.20 -6.64
C ILE A 129 18.89 -14.80 -6.71
N VAL A 130 18.36 -13.84 -5.99
CA VAL A 130 18.87 -12.46 -5.93
C VAL A 130 20.31 -12.44 -5.46
N GLN A 131 20.65 -13.24 -4.45
CA GLN A 131 22.02 -13.40 -3.94
C GLN A 131 22.96 -13.97 -5.02
N LYS A 132 22.56 -15.04 -5.71
CA LYS A 132 23.36 -15.65 -6.79
C LYS A 132 23.58 -14.72 -7.97
N LEU A 133 22.64 -13.84 -8.24
CA LEU A 133 22.76 -12.82 -9.29
C LEU A 133 23.58 -11.61 -8.86
N GLY A 134 24.03 -11.54 -7.59
CA GLY A 134 24.82 -10.43 -7.07
C GLY A 134 24.00 -9.13 -6.95
N LEU A 135 22.67 -9.23 -6.82
CA LEU A 135 21.76 -8.09 -6.80
C LEU A 135 21.36 -7.65 -5.39
N LEU A 136 21.91 -8.29 -4.33
CA LEU A 136 21.63 -7.86 -2.96
C LEU A 136 22.01 -6.39 -2.78
N ASP A 137 21.18 -5.66 -2.00
CA ASP A 137 21.33 -4.23 -1.71
C ASP A 137 21.32 -3.32 -2.94
N THR A 138 20.68 -3.76 -4.02
CA THR A 138 20.51 -2.97 -5.24
C THR A 138 19.04 -2.71 -5.55
N LEU A 139 18.74 -1.59 -6.25
CA LEU A 139 17.38 -1.25 -6.70
C LEU A 139 16.73 -2.35 -7.57
N PRO A 140 17.44 -3.03 -8.51
CA PRO A 140 16.86 -4.11 -9.30
C PRO A 140 16.43 -5.34 -8.50
N ALA A 141 16.81 -5.45 -7.22
CA ALA A 141 16.36 -6.53 -6.33
C ALA A 141 14.98 -6.32 -5.73
N LEU A 142 14.46 -5.09 -5.81
CA LEU A 142 13.15 -4.68 -5.33
C LEU A 142 12.08 -4.83 -6.41
#